data_e0e54e57d62904abfc75c0bcc6942a40
#
_entry.id   e0e54e57d62904abfc75c0bcc6942a40
#
_cell.length_a   1.000
_cell.length_b   1.000
_cell.length_c   1.000
_cell.angle_alpha   90.00
_cell.angle_beta   90.00
_cell.angle_gamma   90.00
#
_symmetry.space_group_name_H-M   'P 1'
#
loop_
_entity.id
_entity.type
_entity.pdbx_description
1 polymer ?
#
loop_
_entity_poly.entity_id
_entity_poly.type
_entity_poly.pdbx_seq_one_letter_code
_entity_poly.pdbx_strand_id
1 'polypeptide(L)'
;MRLGLILLLCAALPAWAQVSVEQPWSRATPPGARIGVGFMQLRNSGAAAERIVGASSPLAGRVEMHVTTREGDVMKMRQVESFEIPAGGTFELKPGGAHLMLMDLKRPLAEGARVPLTLRLENGGVLNVELTVQKMGARSPGHRR
;
A
#
# COMPACT_ATOMS: atom_id res chain seq x y z
N MET A 1 -15.56 51.45 -20.80
CA MET A 1 -14.82 50.19 -20.94
C MET A 1 -14.63 49.61 -19.52
N ARG A 2 -15.34 48.55 -19.21
CA ARG A 2 -15.17 47.84 -17.95
C ARG A 2 -14.30 46.61 -18.20
N LEU A 3 -13.05 46.66 -17.73
CA LEU A 3 -12.19 45.45 -17.72
C LEU A 3 -12.71 44.54 -16.62
N GLY A 4 -13.33 43.45 -16.99
CA GLY A 4 -13.64 42.35 -16.08
C GLY A 4 -12.38 41.58 -15.72
N LEU A 5 -11.96 41.69 -14.48
CA LEU A 5 -10.88 40.86 -13.92
C LEU A 5 -11.43 39.44 -13.75
N ILE A 6 -11.08 38.54 -14.63
CA ILE A 6 -11.34 37.11 -14.49
C ILE A 6 -10.36 36.57 -13.48
N LEU A 7 -10.81 36.38 -12.24
CA LEU A 7 -10.06 35.63 -11.23
C LEU A 7 -10.08 34.15 -11.63
N LEU A 8 -8.96 33.66 -12.16
CA LEU A 8 -8.77 32.22 -12.34
C LEU A 8 -8.62 31.58 -10.94
N LEU A 9 -9.71 30.99 -10.46
CA LEU A 9 -9.68 30.18 -9.25
C LEU A 9 -8.95 28.88 -9.59
N CYS A 10 -7.64 28.83 -9.32
CA CYS A 10 -6.87 27.61 -9.42
C CYS A 10 -7.31 26.71 -8.24
N ALA A 11 -8.25 25.80 -8.47
CA ALA A 11 -8.60 24.77 -7.51
C ALA A 11 -7.41 23.82 -7.37
N ALA A 12 -6.61 24.01 -6.31
CA ALA A 12 -5.55 23.06 -5.95
C ALA A 12 -6.22 21.73 -5.53
N LEU A 13 -6.00 20.67 -6.31
CA LEU A 13 -6.40 19.32 -5.92
C LEU A 13 -5.66 18.93 -4.64
N PRO A 14 -6.32 18.25 -3.69
CA PRO A 14 -5.66 17.79 -2.49
C PRO A 14 -4.48 16.88 -2.83
N ALA A 15 -3.34 17.01 -2.13
CA ALA A 15 -2.10 16.27 -2.43
C ALA A 15 -2.30 14.74 -2.38
N TRP A 16 -3.19 14.23 -1.52
CA TRP A 16 -3.51 12.81 -1.43
C TRP A 16 -4.21 12.24 -2.68
N ALA A 17 -4.88 13.06 -3.50
CA ALA A 17 -5.48 12.63 -4.76
C ALA A 17 -4.45 12.28 -5.84
N GLN A 18 -3.16 12.55 -5.60
CA GLN A 18 -2.06 12.30 -6.52
C GLN A 18 -1.43 10.92 -6.34
N VAL A 19 -1.70 10.25 -5.24
CA VAL A 19 -1.24 8.88 -4.97
C VAL A 19 -2.32 7.89 -5.32
N SER A 20 -1.99 6.92 -6.15
CA SER A 20 -2.88 5.82 -6.54
C SER A 20 -2.26 4.47 -6.22
N VAL A 21 -3.12 3.46 -6.06
CA VAL A 21 -2.73 2.09 -5.76
C VAL A 21 -3.09 1.20 -6.95
N GLU A 22 -2.13 0.43 -7.42
CA GLU A 22 -2.31 -0.51 -8.52
C GLU A 22 -2.07 -1.95 -8.03
N GLN A 23 -2.91 -2.88 -8.48
CA GLN A 23 -2.81 -4.32 -8.25
C GLN A 23 -2.59 -4.69 -6.77
N PRO A 24 -3.45 -4.24 -5.83
CA PRO A 24 -3.32 -4.64 -4.44
C PRO A 24 -3.69 -6.11 -4.26
N TRP A 25 -2.84 -6.87 -3.58
CA TRP A 25 -3.04 -8.30 -3.40
C TRP A 25 -2.40 -8.83 -2.11
N SER A 26 -2.82 -10.01 -1.73
CA SER A 26 -2.31 -10.75 -0.58
C SER A 26 -2.21 -12.23 -0.95
N ARG A 27 -1.75 -13.04 -0.01
CA ARG A 27 -1.68 -14.50 -0.12
C ARG A 27 -2.62 -15.15 0.85
N ALA A 28 -3.22 -16.26 0.44
CA ALA A 28 -3.93 -17.14 1.37
C ALA A 28 -3.00 -17.63 2.47
N THR A 29 -3.53 -17.74 3.66
CA THR A 29 -2.81 -18.21 4.84
C THR A 29 -3.36 -19.56 5.30
N PRO A 30 -2.50 -20.43 5.86
CA PRO A 30 -2.97 -21.70 6.42
C PRO A 30 -3.85 -21.48 7.65
N PRO A 31 -4.65 -22.49 8.05
CA PRO A 31 -5.39 -22.43 9.30
C PRO A 31 -4.48 -22.16 10.49
N GLY A 32 -4.91 -21.28 11.39
CA GLY A 32 -4.14 -20.89 12.58
C GLY A 32 -3.05 -19.86 12.34
N ALA A 33 -2.80 -19.44 11.08
CA ALA A 33 -1.85 -18.37 10.80
C ALA A 33 -2.35 -17.05 11.39
N ARG A 34 -1.45 -16.32 12.02
CA ARG A 34 -1.75 -15.02 12.63
C ARG A 34 -1.11 -13.85 11.90
N ILE A 35 -0.38 -14.13 10.83
CA ILE A 35 0.33 -13.13 10.04
C ILE A 35 -0.04 -13.29 8.58
N GLY A 36 -0.40 -12.18 7.94
CA GLY A 36 -0.59 -12.08 6.51
C GLY A 36 0.33 -11.02 5.91
N VAL A 37 0.34 -10.91 4.60
CA VAL A 37 1.15 -9.95 3.85
C VAL A 37 0.28 -9.16 2.88
N GLY A 38 0.69 -7.93 2.59
CA GLY A 38 0.06 -7.11 1.57
C GLY A 38 1.09 -6.56 0.59
N PHE A 39 0.75 -6.60 -0.68
CA PHE A 39 1.57 -6.13 -1.78
C PHE A 39 0.75 -5.23 -2.70
N MET A 40 1.42 -4.28 -3.33
CA MET A 40 0.80 -3.36 -4.28
C MET A 40 1.87 -2.51 -4.97
N GLN A 41 1.49 -1.84 -6.02
CA GLN A 41 2.28 -0.76 -6.59
C GLN A 41 1.64 0.58 -6.21
N LEU A 42 2.44 1.49 -5.68
CA LEU A 42 2.05 2.86 -5.36
C LEU A 42 2.60 3.79 -6.43
N ARG A 43 1.75 4.67 -6.95
CA ARG A 43 2.12 5.65 -7.95
C ARG A 43 1.83 7.05 -7.43
N ASN A 44 2.79 7.96 -7.59
CA ASN A 44 2.64 9.36 -7.26
C ASN A 44 2.73 10.19 -8.55
N SER A 45 1.63 10.77 -8.98
CA SER A 45 1.56 11.64 -10.15
C SER A 45 1.86 13.11 -9.85
N GLY A 46 2.12 13.44 -8.59
CA GLY A 46 2.36 14.80 -8.13
C GLY A 46 3.80 15.28 -8.35
N ALA A 47 4.00 16.56 -8.10
CA ALA A 47 5.30 17.23 -8.25
C ALA A 47 6.18 17.14 -6.99
N ALA A 48 5.67 16.61 -5.89
CA ALA A 48 6.38 16.40 -4.63
C ALA A 48 6.34 14.93 -4.22
N ALA A 49 7.39 14.47 -3.52
CA ALA A 49 7.40 13.12 -2.93
C ALA A 49 6.29 13.00 -1.87
N GLU A 50 5.69 11.83 -1.78
CA GLU A 50 4.68 11.48 -0.79
C GLU A 50 5.17 10.32 0.08
N ARG A 51 4.64 10.22 1.30
CA ARG A 51 4.99 9.14 2.23
C ARG A 51 3.76 8.46 2.77
N ILE A 52 3.80 7.13 2.75
CA ILE A 52 2.89 6.31 3.55
C ILE A 52 3.50 6.18 4.94
N VAL A 53 2.78 6.57 5.95
CA VAL A 53 3.26 6.60 7.35
C VAL A 53 2.51 5.63 8.26
N GLY A 54 1.55 4.90 7.74
CA GLY A 54 0.81 3.90 8.49
C GLY A 54 -0.19 3.17 7.64
N ALA A 55 -0.63 2.05 8.17
CA ALA A 55 -1.67 1.21 7.56
C ALA A 55 -2.49 0.53 8.64
N SER A 56 -3.73 0.20 8.32
CA SER A 56 -4.65 -0.53 9.21
C SER A 56 -5.60 -1.41 8.40
N SER A 57 -6.11 -2.44 9.05
CA SER A 57 -7.15 -3.31 8.49
C SER A 57 -8.06 -3.79 9.62
N PRO A 58 -9.39 -3.89 9.39
CA PRO A 58 -10.30 -4.46 10.36
C PRO A 58 -10.07 -5.97 10.60
N LEU A 59 -9.34 -6.65 9.71
CA LEU A 59 -9.03 -8.07 9.81
C LEU A 59 -7.71 -8.37 10.55
N ALA A 60 -6.97 -7.34 10.95
CA ALA A 60 -5.70 -7.48 11.67
C ALA A 60 -5.68 -6.61 12.92
N GLY A 61 -4.96 -7.03 13.93
CA GLY A 61 -4.76 -6.23 15.14
C GLY A 61 -3.90 -5.00 14.87
N ARG A 62 -2.92 -5.12 14.00
CA ARG A 62 -2.09 -4.02 13.49
C ARG A 62 -1.50 -4.37 12.14
N VAL A 63 -1.10 -3.35 11.39
CA VAL A 63 -0.39 -3.50 10.11
C VAL A 63 0.93 -2.75 10.22
N GLU A 64 2.01 -3.43 9.90
CA GLU A 64 3.37 -2.89 9.95
C GLU A 64 3.95 -2.79 8.54
N MET A 65 4.81 -1.80 8.34
CA MET A 65 5.58 -1.63 7.10
C MET A 65 6.95 -2.27 7.27
N HIS A 66 7.32 -3.18 6.36
CA HIS A 66 8.57 -3.89 6.41
C HIS A 66 9.33 -3.78 5.08
N VAL A 67 10.64 -3.88 5.16
CA VAL A 67 11.51 -4.05 4.00
C VAL A 67 12.37 -5.29 4.19
N THR A 68 12.63 -5.99 3.10
CA THR A 68 13.58 -7.09 3.08
C THR A 68 14.88 -6.59 2.50
N THR A 69 15.96 -6.78 3.23
CA THR A 69 17.33 -6.46 2.80
C THR A 69 18.16 -7.72 2.72
N ARG A 70 19.12 -7.74 1.81
CA ARG A 70 20.06 -8.85 1.67
C ARG A 70 21.43 -8.42 2.18
N GLU A 71 21.96 -9.18 3.14
CA GLU A 71 23.31 -9.03 3.63
C GLU A 71 24.09 -10.33 3.34
N GLY A 72 24.92 -10.33 2.27
CA GLY A 72 25.54 -11.55 1.77
C GLY A 72 24.47 -12.55 1.30
N ASP A 73 24.46 -13.75 1.89
CA ASP A 73 23.47 -14.80 1.60
C ASP A 73 22.27 -14.79 2.55
N VAL A 74 22.24 -13.82 3.49
CA VAL A 74 21.17 -13.72 4.49
C VAL A 74 20.15 -12.67 4.10
N MET A 75 18.87 -13.07 4.04
CA MET A 75 17.75 -12.17 3.89
C MET A 75 17.27 -11.73 5.27
N LYS A 76 17.18 -10.41 5.50
CA LYS A 76 16.69 -9.83 6.75
C LYS A 76 15.48 -8.95 6.49
N MET A 77 14.45 -9.13 7.31
CA MET A 77 13.30 -8.22 7.37
C MET A 77 13.48 -7.23 8.52
N ARG A 78 13.15 -5.99 8.27
CA ARG A 78 13.06 -4.97 9.33
C ARG A 78 11.84 -4.09 9.13
N GLN A 79 11.29 -3.65 10.24
CA GLN A 79 10.22 -2.66 10.24
C GLN A 79 10.77 -1.28 9.88
N VAL A 80 10.02 -0.55 9.08
CA VAL A 80 10.29 0.85 8.73
C VAL A 80 9.10 1.73 9.11
N GLU A 81 9.35 3.02 9.30
CA GLU A 81 8.30 3.97 9.70
C GLU A 81 7.52 4.56 8.52
N SER A 82 8.07 4.47 7.33
CA SER A 82 7.42 5.01 6.13
C SER A 82 7.90 4.34 4.85
N PHE A 83 7.05 4.44 3.82
CA PHE A 83 7.42 4.19 2.43
C PHE A 83 7.36 5.51 1.67
N GLU A 84 8.45 5.91 1.04
CA GLU A 84 8.49 7.12 0.22
C GLU A 84 8.21 6.81 -1.24
N ILE A 85 7.27 7.56 -1.82
CA ILE A 85 6.91 7.47 -3.23
C ILE A 85 7.45 8.72 -3.91
N PRO A 86 8.48 8.60 -4.78
CA PRO A 86 9.07 9.77 -5.43
C PRO A 86 8.06 10.57 -6.23
N ALA A 87 8.29 11.86 -6.38
CA ALA A 87 7.49 12.71 -7.26
C ALA A 87 7.50 12.14 -8.68
N GLY A 88 6.33 11.98 -9.29
CA GLY A 88 6.16 11.39 -10.62
C GLY A 88 6.59 9.92 -10.73
N GLY A 89 6.86 9.25 -9.61
CA GLY A 89 7.42 7.90 -9.56
C GLY A 89 6.50 6.88 -8.95
N THR A 90 7.08 5.71 -8.72
CA THR A 90 6.40 4.55 -8.15
C THR A 90 7.20 3.96 -6.98
N PHE A 91 6.49 3.27 -6.09
CA PHE A 91 7.08 2.43 -5.05
C PHE A 91 6.36 1.10 -5.06
N GLU A 92 7.11 0.01 -5.18
CA GLU A 92 6.54 -1.32 -5.31
C GLU A 92 6.71 -2.13 -4.02
N LEU A 93 5.59 -2.68 -3.52
CA LEU A 93 5.56 -3.68 -2.47
C LEU A 93 5.38 -5.04 -3.15
N LYS A 94 6.35 -5.92 -2.97
CA LYS A 94 6.41 -7.22 -3.63
C LYS A 94 7.11 -8.27 -2.79
N PRO A 95 6.87 -9.57 -3.05
CA PRO A 95 7.63 -10.64 -2.39
C PRO A 95 9.14 -10.45 -2.55
N GLY A 96 9.87 -10.54 -1.44
CA GLY A 96 11.32 -10.33 -1.41
C GLY A 96 11.76 -8.86 -1.34
N GLY A 97 10.84 -7.92 -1.34
CA GLY A 97 11.08 -6.49 -1.21
C GLY A 97 10.32 -5.87 -0.05
N ALA A 98 9.84 -4.64 -0.24
CA ALA A 98 8.96 -3.98 0.70
C ALA A 98 7.60 -4.69 0.75
N HIS A 99 6.97 -4.70 1.91
CA HIS A 99 5.64 -5.30 2.10
C HIS A 99 4.96 -4.79 3.35
N LEU A 100 3.66 -5.02 3.41
CA LEU A 100 2.87 -4.83 4.62
C LEU A 100 2.76 -6.16 5.35
N MET A 101 2.94 -6.14 6.66
CA MET A 101 2.69 -7.28 7.55
C MET A 101 1.38 -7.05 8.29
N LEU A 102 0.39 -7.89 8.02
CA LEU A 102 -0.87 -7.89 8.76
C LEU A 102 -0.68 -8.78 9.98
N MET A 103 -0.58 -8.16 11.15
CA MET A 103 -0.30 -8.84 12.41
C MET A 103 -1.59 -9.13 13.17
N ASP A 104 -1.57 -10.20 13.92
CA ASP A 104 -2.72 -10.62 14.73
C ASP A 104 -4.01 -10.74 13.91
N LEU A 105 -3.94 -11.54 12.84
CA LEU A 105 -5.09 -11.82 11.99
C LEU A 105 -6.25 -12.38 12.83
N LYS A 106 -7.43 -11.82 12.65
CA LYS A 106 -8.66 -12.26 13.32
C LYS A 106 -9.23 -13.55 12.73
N ARG A 107 -8.86 -13.87 11.49
CA ARG A 107 -9.22 -15.08 10.78
C ARG A 107 -8.21 -15.36 9.66
N PRO A 108 -8.08 -16.61 9.17
CA PRO A 108 -7.25 -16.89 8.01
C PRO A 108 -7.70 -16.11 6.77
N LEU A 109 -6.75 -15.78 5.92
CA LEU A 109 -7.05 -15.18 4.61
C LEU A 109 -7.28 -16.30 3.60
N ALA A 110 -8.50 -16.40 3.10
CA ALA A 110 -8.89 -17.41 2.13
C ALA A 110 -8.67 -16.91 0.70
N GLU A 111 -8.20 -17.79 -0.20
CA GLU A 111 -8.10 -17.50 -1.63
C GLU A 111 -9.41 -16.96 -2.17
N GLY A 112 -9.37 -15.90 -2.95
CA GLY A 112 -10.54 -15.23 -3.51
C GLY A 112 -11.21 -14.22 -2.58
N ALA A 113 -10.84 -14.19 -1.29
CA ALA A 113 -11.35 -13.19 -0.36
C ALA A 113 -10.75 -11.81 -0.64
N ARG A 114 -11.35 -10.80 -0.06
CA ARG A 114 -10.88 -9.42 -0.11
C ARG A 114 -10.57 -8.91 1.28
N VAL A 115 -9.46 -8.20 1.42
CA VAL A 115 -9.01 -7.65 2.68
C VAL A 115 -9.05 -6.13 2.61
N PRO A 116 -9.95 -5.48 3.36
CA PRO A 116 -9.96 -4.02 3.46
C PRO A 116 -8.68 -3.53 4.12
N LEU A 117 -8.10 -2.50 3.56
CA LEU A 117 -6.88 -1.88 4.04
C LEU A 117 -7.00 -0.37 3.93
N THR A 118 -6.54 0.35 4.94
CA THR A 118 -6.42 1.80 4.91
C THR A 118 -4.96 2.19 5.00
N LEU A 119 -4.48 2.97 4.03
CA LEU A 119 -3.14 3.56 4.05
C LEU A 119 -3.26 5.02 4.49
N ARG A 120 -2.37 5.46 5.37
CA ARG A 120 -2.28 6.85 5.82
C ARG A 120 -1.10 7.54 5.18
N LEU A 121 -1.35 8.71 4.61
CA LEU A 121 -0.32 9.59 4.05
C LEU A 121 0.18 10.57 5.11
N GLU A 122 1.43 10.98 5.02
CA GLU A 122 2.05 11.96 5.93
C GLU A 122 1.30 13.31 5.93
N ASN A 123 0.72 13.69 4.78
CA ASN A 123 -0.08 14.91 4.64
C ASN A 123 -1.47 14.85 5.31
N GLY A 124 -1.83 13.73 5.94
CA GLY A 124 -3.12 13.51 6.59
C GLY A 124 -4.18 12.85 5.71
N GLY A 125 -3.91 12.63 4.42
CA GLY A 125 -4.82 11.89 3.52
C GLY A 125 -4.83 10.40 3.82
N VAL A 126 -5.88 9.71 3.38
CA VAL A 126 -6.03 8.26 3.49
C VAL A 126 -6.40 7.66 2.14
N LEU A 127 -5.92 6.44 1.91
CA LEU A 127 -6.29 5.62 0.76
C LEU A 127 -6.95 4.34 1.25
N ASN A 128 -8.16 4.09 0.78
CA ASN A 128 -8.87 2.84 1.05
C ASN A 128 -8.59 1.85 -0.08
N VAL A 129 -8.11 0.68 0.29
CA VAL A 129 -7.63 -0.35 -0.64
C VAL A 129 -8.29 -1.67 -0.29
N GLU A 130 -8.56 -2.50 -1.28
CA GLU A 130 -8.94 -3.90 -1.10
C GLU A 130 -7.86 -4.80 -1.68
N LEU A 131 -7.24 -5.62 -0.82
CA LEU A 131 -6.31 -6.66 -1.26
C LEU A 131 -7.10 -7.87 -1.76
N THR A 132 -6.80 -8.33 -2.96
CA THR A 132 -7.32 -9.60 -3.46
C THR A 132 -6.42 -10.73 -2.99
N VAL A 133 -6.97 -11.72 -2.29
CA VAL A 133 -6.20 -12.85 -1.77
C VAL A 133 -5.97 -13.87 -2.87
N GLN A 134 -4.71 -14.06 -3.24
CA GLN A 134 -4.24 -15.07 -4.19
C GLN A 134 -3.94 -16.38 -3.47
N LYS A 135 -3.68 -17.44 -4.24
CA LYS A 135 -3.31 -18.74 -3.68
C LYS A 135 -2.10 -18.62 -2.74
N MET A 136 -1.98 -19.58 -1.83
CA MET A 136 -0.83 -19.70 -0.95
C MET A 136 0.46 -19.82 -1.77
N GLY A 137 1.49 -19.03 -1.39
CA GLY A 137 2.76 -19.03 -2.11
C GLY A 137 2.78 -18.26 -3.43
N ALA A 138 1.69 -17.57 -3.83
CA ALA A 138 1.67 -16.74 -5.03
C ALA A 138 2.79 -15.68 -5.00
N ARG A 139 3.40 -15.41 -6.15
CA ARG A 139 4.50 -14.46 -6.30
C ARG A 139 4.11 -13.19 -7.06
N SER A 140 2.89 -13.15 -7.57
CA SER A 140 2.36 -12.03 -8.34
C SER A 140 0.86 -11.89 -8.11
N PRO A 141 0.26 -10.73 -8.45
CA PRO A 141 -1.17 -10.49 -8.23
C PRO A 141 -2.11 -11.36 -9.08
N GLY A 142 -1.58 -12.18 -9.98
CA GLY A 142 -2.39 -12.95 -10.92
C GLY A 142 -2.90 -12.08 -12.08
N HIS A 143 -3.34 -12.73 -13.15
CA HIS A 143 -4.01 -12.05 -14.24
C HIS A 143 -5.51 -12.02 -13.95
N ARG A 144 -6.12 -10.83 -14.03
CA ARG A 144 -7.57 -10.76 -14.17
C ARG A 144 -7.91 -11.40 -15.52
N ARG A 145 -8.65 -12.49 -15.47
CA ARG A 145 -9.33 -13.01 -16.64
C ARG A 145 -10.62 -12.26 -16.86
#